data_096001d259867e2b43cd5b68bd5c5faa
#
_entry.id   096001d259867e2b43cd5b68bd5c5faa
#
_cell.length_a   1.000
_cell.length_b   1.000
_cell.length_c   1.000
_cell.angle_alpha   90.00
_cell.angle_beta   90.00
_cell.angle_gamma   90.00
#
_symmetry.space_group_name_H-M   'P 1'
#
loop_
_entity.id
_entity.type
_entity.pdbx_description
1 polymer ?
#
loop_
_entity_poly.entity_id
_entity_poly.type
_entity_poly.pdbx_seq_one_letter_code
_entity_poly.pdbx_strand_id
1 'polypeptide(L)'
;MLKNEKKALQMFCEEDAWRDVFKEPFINEADNGRLMAAEGHIMIRVEPSLLRCKYKQGTQRLPNYDFERNDINKVIRFADIETAYNKFDLIPEKKSKDGMSDDCPECDGSGEVEYEYVDSEGHTHYKDCDCPICDGTGKRDDYELVETGRMILPKDCTFSMDGQIFDARLLWRIVEAVRLMGFDSITWLSKQFGANIFRVCDGVTVLAMSRMEQGEHHQYVELTPSTPPTP
;
A
#
# COMPACT_ATOMS: atom_id res chain seq x y z
N MET A 1 -24.77 1.77 -5.11
CA MET A 1 -24.06 0.65 -5.76
C MET A 1 -22.79 1.14 -6.41
N LEU A 2 -21.66 0.47 -6.15
CA LEU A 2 -20.33 0.90 -6.60
C LEU A 2 -20.14 0.64 -8.10
N LYS A 3 -19.55 1.63 -8.81
CA LYS A 3 -19.09 1.45 -10.20
C LYS A 3 -17.73 0.74 -10.20
N ASN A 4 -17.42 -0.02 -11.27
CA ASN A 4 -16.13 -0.72 -11.45
C ASN A 4 -15.65 -1.47 -10.20
N GLU A 5 -16.56 -2.05 -9.43
CA GLU A 5 -16.36 -2.60 -8.09
C GLU A 5 -15.10 -3.47 -7.98
N LYS A 6 -14.97 -4.53 -8.80
CA LYS A 6 -13.82 -5.44 -8.73
C LYS A 6 -12.49 -4.73 -8.94
N LYS A 7 -12.40 -3.89 -9.99
CA LYS A 7 -11.17 -3.16 -10.31
C LYS A 7 -10.78 -2.19 -9.20
N ALA A 8 -11.76 -1.47 -8.68
CA ALA A 8 -11.53 -0.49 -7.62
C ALA A 8 -11.10 -1.15 -6.30
N LEU A 9 -11.74 -2.26 -5.93
CA LEU A 9 -11.40 -2.99 -4.70
C LEU A 9 -10.03 -3.68 -4.81
N GLN A 10 -9.68 -4.23 -6.00
CA GLN A 10 -8.37 -4.83 -6.22
C GLN A 10 -7.22 -3.81 -6.04
N MET A 11 -7.45 -2.53 -6.26
CA MET A 11 -6.44 -1.48 -6.03
C MET A 11 -6.05 -1.31 -4.55
N PHE A 12 -6.80 -1.88 -3.61
CA PHE A 12 -6.42 -1.94 -2.19
C PHE A 12 -5.63 -3.19 -1.84
N CYS A 13 -5.41 -4.10 -2.78
CA CYS A 13 -4.69 -5.35 -2.58
C CYS A 13 -3.32 -5.31 -3.26
N GLU A 14 -2.45 -6.24 -2.89
CA GLU A 14 -1.14 -6.45 -3.46
C GLU A 14 -0.99 -7.90 -3.87
N GLU A 15 -0.84 -8.18 -5.18
CA GLU A 15 -0.83 -9.53 -5.73
C GLU A 15 0.31 -10.40 -5.17
N ASP A 16 1.47 -9.77 -4.91
CA ASP A 16 2.67 -10.42 -4.37
C ASP A 16 2.74 -10.38 -2.83
N ALA A 17 1.65 -10.00 -2.15
CA ALA A 17 1.63 -9.94 -0.70
C ALA A 17 1.94 -11.32 -0.08
N TRP A 18 2.76 -11.34 0.97
CA TRP A 18 3.09 -12.56 1.71
C TRP A 18 1.90 -13.16 2.48
N ARG A 19 0.86 -12.35 2.76
CA ARG A 19 -0.42 -12.82 3.36
C ARG A 19 -1.50 -12.91 2.30
N ASP A 20 -2.14 -14.05 2.20
CA ASP A 20 -3.22 -14.27 1.21
C ASP A 20 -4.40 -13.29 1.36
N VAL A 21 -4.68 -12.83 2.59
CA VAL A 21 -5.72 -11.83 2.88
C VAL A 21 -5.45 -10.45 2.26
N PHE A 22 -4.22 -10.19 1.78
CA PHE A 22 -3.86 -8.95 1.12
C PHE A 22 -3.80 -9.06 -0.42
N LYS A 23 -3.97 -10.27 -0.96
CA LYS A 23 -3.89 -10.51 -2.41
C LYS A 23 -5.18 -10.19 -3.15
N GLU A 24 -6.33 -10.41 -2.52
CA GLU A 24 -7.63 -10.21 -3.15
C GLU A 24 -8.70 -9.74 -2.13
N PRO A 25 -9.74 -9.00 -2.58
CA PRO A 25 -10.85 -8.63 -1.72
C PRO A 25 -11.61 -9.87 -1.23
N PHE A 26 -12.03 -9.86 0.04
CA PHE A 26 -12.76 -10.96 0.65
C PHE A 26 -13.87 -10.47 1.60
N ILE A 27 -14.85 -11.31 1.88
CA ILE A 27 -15.88 -11.07 2.90
C ILE A 27 -15.29 -11.48 4.26
N ASN A 28 -15.16 -10.50 5.16
CA ASN A 28 -14.56 -10.71 6.47
C ASN A 28 -15.61 -11.13 7.50
N GLU A 29 -15.63 -12.41 7.87
CA GLU A 29 -16.55 -12.95 8.87
C GLU A 29 -16.35 -12.33 10.26
N ALA A 30 -15.12 -11.94 10.59
CA ALA A 30 -14.80 -11.28 11.87
C ALA A 30 -15.31 -9.82 11.93
N ASP A 31 -15.74 -9.24 10.81
CA ASP A 31 -16.31 -7.89 10.71
C ASP A 31 -17.75 -7.93 10.17
N ASN A 32 -18.59 -8.75 10.76
CA ASN A 32 -20.01 -8.87 10.42
C ASN A 32 -20.30 -9.12 8.92
N GLY A 33 -19.41 -9.80 8.22
CA GLY A 33 -19.57 -10.11 6.82
C GLY A 33 -19.33 -8.92 5.88
N ARG A 34 -18.69 -7.84 6.33
CA ARG A 34 -18.29 -6.74 5.45
C ARG A 34 -17.17 -7.19 4.53
N LEU A 35 -17.17 -6.63 3.32
CA LEU A 35 -16.03 -6.84 2.43
C LEU A 35 -14.83 -6.04 2.94
N MET A 36 -13.66 -6.64 2.89
CA MET A 36 -12.37 -6.02 3.16
C MET A 36 -11.43 -6.23 1.97
N ALA A 37 -10.69 -5.19 1.62
CA ALA A 37 -9.54 -5.25 0.73
C ALA A 37 -8.43 -4.39 1.33
N ALA A 38 -7.21 -4.92 1.46
CA ALA A 38 -6.11 -4.24 2.13
C ALA A 38 -4.75 -4.71 1.60
N GLU A 39 -3.72 -3.86 1.77
CA GLU A 39 -2.32 -4.22 1.48
C GLU A 39 -1.38 -4.00 2.69
N GLY A 40 -1.93 -3.63 3.84
CA GLY A 40 -1.18 -3.40 5.07
C GLY A 40 -1.13 -1.93 5.51
N HIS A 41 -1.09 -0.97 4.58
CA HIS A 41 -1.07 0.47 4.89
C HIS A 41 -2.35 1.19 4.51
N ILE A 42 -3.09 0.65 3.54
CA ILE A 42 -4.44 1.11 3.18
C ILE A 42 -5.42 -0.04 3.23
N MET A 43 -6.66 0.26 3.54
CA MET A 43 -7.75 -0.70 3.56
C MET A 43 -9.04 -0.02 3.13
N ILE A 44 -9.89 -0.76 2.44
CA ILE A 44 -11.29 -0.39 2.22
C ILE A 44 -12.20 -1.43 2.85
N ARG A 45 -13.29 -0.95 3.43
CA ARG A 45 -14.33 -1.73 4.09
C ARG A 45 -15.67 -1.34 3.49
N VAL A 46 -16.43 -2.32 3.05
CA VAL A 46 -17.69 -2.10 2.29
C VAL A 46 -18.81 -2.92 2.88
N GLU A 47 -19.97 -2.30 3.08
CA GLU A 47 -21.20 -3.00 3.50
C GLU A 47 -21.68 -3.97 2.42
N PRO A 48 -22.08 -5.21 2.78
CA PRO A 48 -22.50 -6.25 1.83
C PRO A 48 -23.61 -5.81 0.89
N SER A 49 -24.53 -4.95 1.35
CA SER A 49 -25.68 -4.45 0.58
C SER A 49 -25.29 -3.59 -0.64
N LEU A 50 -24.07 -3.09 -0.67
CA LEU A 50 -23.54 -2.27 -1.75
C LEU A 50 -22.82 -3.08 -2.83
N LEU A 51 -22.53 -4.37 -2.56
CA LEU A 51 -21.78 -5.25 -3.43
C LEU A 51 -22.68 -5.89 -4.50
N ARG A 52 -22.11 -6.07 -5.70
CA ARG A 52 -22.74 -6.80 -6.83
C ARG A 52 -22.06 -8.12 -7.13
N CYS A 53 -20.77 -8.18 -6.84
CA CYS A 53 -19.94 -9.33 -7.13
C CYS A 53 -19.90 -10.28 -5.94
N LYS A 54 -19.57 -11.53 -6.22
CA LYS A 54 -19.30 -12.52 -5.18
C LYS A 54 -17.81 -12.50 -4.85
N TYR A 55 -17.49 -12.62 -3.56
CA TYR A 55 -16.14 -12.67 -3.03
C TYR A 55 -15.96 -13.91 -2.17
N LYS A 56 -14.72 -14.35 -2.00
CA LYS A 56 -14.38 -15.43 -1.07
C LYS A 56 -14.67 -15.01 0.36
N GLN A 57 -14.94 -15.98 1.20
CA GLN A 57 -15.03 -15.80 2.64
C GLN A 57 -13.61 -15.85 3.24
N GLY A 58 -13.39 -15.07 4.28
CA GLY A 58 -12.15 -15.05 5.01
C GLY A 58 -12.33 -14.48 6.41
N THR A 59 -11.30 -14.61 7.25
CA THR A 59 -11.34 -14.10 8.62
C THR A 59 -10.06 -13.33 8.91
N GLN A 60 -10.19 -12.02 9.12
CA GLN A 60 -9.11 -11.15 9.55
C GLN A 60 -9.57 -10.32 10.75
N ARG A 61 -8.89 -10.46 11.87
CA ARG A 61 -9.13 -9.60 13.02
C ARG A 61 -8.54 -8.21 12.74
N LEU A 62 -9.38 -7.20 12.84
CA LEU A 62 -8.97 -5.81 12.80
C LEU A 62 -8.63 -5.34 14.22
N PRO A 63 -7.70 -4.37 14.39
CA PRO A 63 -7.61 -3.62 15.63
C PRO A 63 -8.96 -2.99 15.98
N ASN A 64 -9.17 -2.64 17.25
CA ASN A 64 -10.42 -2.02 17.73
C ASN A 64 -10.56 -0.58 17.19
N TYR A 65 -10.70 -0.45 15.88
CA TYR A 65 -11.05 0.83 15.26
C TYR A 65 -12.54 1.11 15.42
N ASP A 66 -12.86 2.31 15.87
CA ASP A 66 -14.23 2.83 15.85
C ASP A 66 -14.47 3.55 14.52
N PHE A 67 -15.06 2.83 13.57
CA PHE A 67 -15.36 3.34 12.22
C PHE A 67 -16.49 4.35 12.18
N GLU A 68 -17.26 4.49 13.26
CA GLU A 68 -18.35 5.46 13.39
C GLU A 68 -17.88 6.75 14.06
N ARG A 69 -16.71 6.76 14.66
CA ARG A 69 -16.13 7.95 15.28
C ARG A 69 -15.94 9.07 14.26
N ASN A 70 -16.47 10.24 14.56
CA ASN A 70 -16.45 11.41 13.68
C ASN A 70 -16.08 12.67 14.46
N ASP A 71 -14.81 12.81 14.83
CA ASP A 71 -14.29 13.96 15.59
C ASP A 71 -13.51 14.97 14.73
N ILE A 72 -13.25 14.64 13.46
CA ILE A 72 -12.53 15.51 12.50
C ILE A 72 -13.53 16.13 11.52
N ASN A 73 -14.30 15.33 10.80
CA ASN A 73 -15.33 15.73 9.84
C ASN A 73 -14.86 16.75 8.78
N LYS A 74 -13.77 16.45 8.08
CA LYS A 74 -13.23 17.32 7.03
C LYS A 74 -13.34 16.66 5.67
N VAL A 75 -13.75 17.42 4.65
CA VAL A 75 -13.85 16.94 3.27
C VAL A 75 -12.54 17.14 2.52
N ILE A 76 -12.11 16.11 1.82
CA ILE A 76 -10.94 16.11 0.93
C ILE A 76 -11.45 15.88 -0.48
N ARG A 77 -11.36 16.90 -1.32
CA ARG A 77 -11.73 16.82 -2.72
C ARG A 77 -10.57 16.23 -3.53
N PHE A 78 -10.86 15.36 -4.45
CA PHE A 78 -9.81 14.77 -5.28
C PHE A 78 -9.14 15.77 -6.23
N ALA A 79 -9.83 16.84 -6.61
CA ALA A 79 -9.23 17.94 -7.34
C ALA A 79 -8.10 18.65 -6.56
N ASP A 80 -8.23 18.75 -5.22
CA ASP A 80 -7.20 19.35 -4.37
C ASP A 80 -5.98 18.42 -4.26
N ILE A 81 -6.21 17.10 -4.14
CA ILE A 81 -5.13 16.10 -4.17
C ILE A 81 -4.43 16.09 -5.53
N GLU A 82 -5.16 16.17 -6.64
CA GLU A 82 -4.61 16.21 -7.98
C GLU A 82 -3.75 17.46 -8.21
N THR A 83 -4.24 18.62 -7.74
CA THR A 83 -3.46 19.86 -7.77
C THR A 83 -2.18 19.76 -6.96
N ALA A 84 -2.23 19.09 -5.81
CA ALA A 84 -1.08 18.85 -4.96
C ALA A 84 -0.11 17.81 -5.58
N TYR A 85 -0.65 16.75 -6.19
CA TYR A 85 0.11 15.72 -6.89
C TYR A 85 0.96 16.32 -8.02
N ASN A 86 0.41 17.27 -8.77
CA ASN A 86 1.09 17.94 -9.87
C ASN A 86 2.23 18.87 -9.42
N LYS A 87 2.44 19.06 -8.12
CA LYS A 87 3.58 19.81 -7.56
C LYS A 87 4.81 18.93 -7.30
N PHE A 88 4.66 17.60 -7.34
CA PHE A 88 5.79 16.71 -7.17
C PHE A 88 6.60 16.58 -8.48
N ASP A 89 7.90 16.49 -8.32
CA ASP A 89 8.81 16.15 -9.41
C ASP A 89 8.71 14.64 -9.69
N LEU A 90 8.10 14.28 -10.80
CA LEU A 90 7.97 12.90 -11.22
C LEU A 90 9.31 12.37 -11.78
N ILE A 91 9.59 11.10 -11.54
CA ILE A 91 10.76 10.41 -12.09
C ILE A 91 10.35 9.35 -13.13
N PRO A 92 11.21 9.01 -14.12
CA PRO A 92 10.94 7.90 -15.02
C PRO A 92 10.82 6.59 -14.25
N GLU A 93 9.74 5.84 -14.51
CA GLU A 93 9.62 4.48 -14.02
C GLU A 93 10.67 3.59 -14.70
N LYS A 94 11.46 2.88 -13.89
CA LYS A 94 12.43 1.88 -14.36
C LYS A 94 12.01 0.51 -13.91
N LYS A 95 12.09 -0.46 -14.80
CA LYS A 95 11.84 -1.87 -14.50
C LYS A 95 12.99 -2.72 -14.99
N SER A 96 13.18 -3.85 -14.35
CA SER A 96 14.11 -4.84 -14.83
C SER A 96 13.73 -5.25 -16.26
N LYS A 97 14.73 -5.36 -17.12
CA LYS A 97 14.58 -5.75 -18.53
C LYS A 97 14.02 -7.17 -18.69
N ASP A 98 14.36 -8.04 -17.77
CA ASP A 98 13.92 -9.44 -17.75
C ASP A 98 12.72 -9.69 -16.81
N GLY A 99 12.25 -8.66 -16.09
CA GLY A 99 11.15 -8.76 -15.14
C GLY A 99 11.52 -9.41 -13.79
N MET A 100 12.79 -9.72 -13.57
CA MET A 100 13.30 -10.35 -12.34
C MET A 100 13.81 -9.30 -11.36
N SER A 101 13.98 -9.66 -10.09
CA SER A 101 14.60 -8.77 -9.08
C SER A 101 16.10 -8.59 -9.34
N ASP A 102 16.72 -7.62 -8.70
CA ASP A 102 18.16 -7.41 -8.71
C ASP A 102 18.90 -8.34 -7.71
N ASP A 103 18.16 -9.16 -6.98
CA ASP A 103 18.72 -10.08 -6.01
C ASP A 103 19.43 -11.25 -6.69
N CYS A 104 20.53 -11.68 -6.12
CA CYS A 104 21.24 -12.85 -6.57
C CYS A 104 20.41 -14.11 -6.33
N PRO A 105 20.10 -14.91 -7.37
CA PRO A 105 19.22 -16.08 -7.22
C PRO A 105 19.84 -17.23 -6.43
N GLU A 106 21.18 -17.25 -6.23
CA GLU A 106 21.86 -18.28 -5.46
C GLU A 106 21.69 -18.08 -3.95
N CYS A 107 21.71 -16.82 -3.49
CA CYS A 107 21.62 -16.47 -2.08
C CYS A 107 20.35 -15.69 -1.73
N ASP A 108 19.39 -15.60 -2.64
CA ASP A 108 18.15 -14.83 -2.48
C ASP A 108 18.38 -13.39 -1.95
N GLY A 109 19.47 -12.77 -2.41
CA GLY A 109 19.83 -11.40 -2.05
C GLY A 109 20.55 -11.25 -0.71
N SER A 110 20.78 -12.31 0.07
CA SER A 110 21.47 -12.25 1.38
C SER A 110 22.95 -11.90 1.26
N GLY A 111 23.58 -12.24 0.14
CA GLY A 111 25.05 -12.16 -0.04
C GLY A 111 25.80 -13.33 0.55
N GLU A 112 25.17 -14.22 1.31
CA GLU A 112 25.79 -15.33 2.02
C GLU A 112 25.13 -16.66 1.63
N VAL A 113 25.92 -17.74 1.64
CA VAL A 113 25.46 -19.11 1.47
C VAL A 113 26.09 -20.01 2.52
N GLU A 114 25.34 -21.00 2.96
CA GLU A 114 25.85 -21.99 3.92
C GLU A 114 26.54 -23.14 3.17
N TYR A 115 27.80 -23.40 3.53
CA TYR A 115 28.56 -24.55 3.06
C TYR A 115 28.58 -25.66 4.10
N GLU A 116 28.29 -26.85 3.65
CA GLU A 116 28.46 -28.08 4.44
C GLU A 116 29.77 -28.74 4.08
N TYR A 117 30.57 -29.15 5.09
CA TYR A 117 31.70 -30.04 4.87
C TYR A 117 31.74 -31.14 5.94
N VAL A 118 32.26 -32.30 5.55
CA VAL A 118 32.44 -33.46 6.45
C VAL A 118 33.90 -33.58 6.77
N ASP A 119 34.25 -33.62 8.05
CA ASP A 119 35.63 -33.81 8.49
C ASP A 119 36.11 -35.26 8.33
N SER A 120 37.39 -35.53 8.63
CA SER A 120 37.99 -36.85 8.52
C SER A 120 37.44 -37.90 9.51
N GLU A 121 36.70 -37.44 10.51
CA GLU A 121 36.04 -38.29 11.54
C GLU A 121 34.55 -38.53 11.19
N GLY A 122 34.05 -37.93 10.11
CA GLY A 122 32.69 -38.11 9.62
C GLY A 122 31.67 -37.16 10.25
N HIS A 123 32.12 -36.10 10.94
CA HIS A 123 31.22 -35.08 11.49
C HIS A 123 30.92 -34.03 10.41
N THR A 124 29.66 -33.62 10.35
CA THR A 124 29.18 -32.55 9.47
C THR A 124 29.30 -31.18 10.17
N HIS A 125 29.90 -30.27 9.44
CA HIS A 125 30.05 -28.86 9.86
C HIS A 125 29.43 -27.93 8.85
N TYR A 126 28.88 -26.81 9.34
CA TYR A 126 28.26 -25.76 8.52
C TYR A 126 29.05 -24.46 8.68
N LYS A 127 29.19 -23.71 7.61
CA LYS A 127 29.88 -22.43 7.63
C LYS A 127 29.24 -21.48 6.64
N ASP A 128 28.81 -20.31 7.11
CA ASP A 128 28.39 -19.22 6.26
C ASP A 128 29.62 -18.60 5.59
N CYS A 129 29.51 -18.38 4.30
CA CYS A 129 30.53 -17.75 3.46
C CYS A 129 29.87 -16.80 2.48
N ASP A 130 30.65 -15.84 1.97
CA ASP A 130 30.21 -14.99 0.89
C ASP A 130 29.71 -15.82 -0.29
N CYS A 131 28.58 -15.43 -0.86
CA CYS A 131 28.03 -16.12 -2.03
C CYS A 131 28.99 -16.01 -3.22
N PRO A 132 29.46 -17.14 -3.79
CA PRO A 132 30.46 -17.13 -4.85
C PRO A 132 29.92 -16.63 -6.20
N ILE A 133 28.62 -16.50 -6.36
CA ILE A 133 27.99 -16.01 -7.59
C ILE A 133 27.92 -14.48 -7.62
N CYS A 134 27.77 -13.83 -6.48
CA CYS A 134 27.69 -12.38 -6.39
C CYS A 134 28.81 -11.75 -5.54
N ASP A 135 29.84 -12.53 -5.18
CA ASP A 135 30.96 -12.09 -4.34
C ASP A 135 30.49 -11.37 -3.06
N GLY A 136 29.48 -11.93 -2.40
CA GLY A 136 28.91 -11.38 -1.16
C GLY A 136 28.02 -10.14 -1.32
N THR A 137 27.81 -9.65 -2.54
CA THR A 137 27.01 -8.41 -2.74
C THR A 137 25.50 -8.61 -2.60
N GLY A 138 25.02 -9.84 -2.73
CA GLY A 138 23.61 -10.15 -2.79
C GLY A 138 22.91 -9.72 -4.09
N LYS A 139 23.63 -9.17 -5.07
CA LYS A 139 23.08 -8.61 -6.30
C LYS A 139 23.56 -9.33 -7.54
N ARG A 140 22.76 -9.25 -8.59
CA ARG A 140 23.09 -9.82 -9.92
C ARG A 140 23.94 -8.85 -10.71
N ASP A 141 25.01 -9.32 -11.33
CA ASP A 141 25.89 -8.52 -12.20
C ASP A 141 25.23 -8.14 -13.54
N ASP A 142 24.29 -8.97 -14.03
CA ASP A 142 23.59 -8.80 -15.29
C ASP A 142 22.27 -7.99 -15.17
N TYR A 143 22.02 -7.37 -14.00
CA TYR A 143 20.81 -6.61 -13.76
C TYR A 143 20.78 -5.30 -14.54
N GLU A 144 19.84 -5.19 -15.46
CA GLU A 144 19.67 -4.02 -16.32
C GLU A 144 18.27 -3.41 -16.11
N LEU A 145 18.25 -2.11 -15.78
CA LEU A 145 17.02 -1.33 -15.65
C LEU A 145 16.72 -0.60 -16.97
N VAL A 146 15.51 -0.76 -17.48
CA VAL A 146 15.00 -0.04 -18.63
C VAL A 146 13.85 0.88 -18.25
N GLU A 147 13.80 2.06 -18.87
CA GLU A 147 12.69 2.99 -18.67
C GLU A 147 11.43 2.48 -19.37
N THR A 148 10.30 2.49 -18.65
CA THR A 148 9.00 2.06 -19.18
C THR A 148 8.29 3.12 -20.01
N GLY A 149 8.82 4.35 -20.03
CA GLY A 149 8.17 5.52 -20.62
C GLY A 149 7.07 6.13 -19.75
N ARG A 150 6.87 5.61 -18.55
CA ARG A 150 5.94 6.19 -17.56
C ARG A 150 6.69 7.08 -16.58
N MET A 151 5.99 8.10 -16.10
CA MET A 151 6.45 8.93 -15.00
C MET A 151 5.73 8.51 -13.73
N ILE A 152 6.46 8.34 -12.64
CA ILE A 152 5.94 7.91 -11.34
C ILE A 152 6.39 8.85 -10.23
N LEU A 153 5.66 8.85 -9.13
CA LEU A 153 6.09 9.51 -7.90
C LEU A 153 7.30 8.79 -7.28
N PRO A 154 8.34 9.52 -6.87
CA PRO A 154 9.38 8.99 -5.98
C PRO A 154 8.79 8.35 -4.72
N LYS A 155 9.54 7.42 -4.12
CA LYS A 155 9.09 6.70 -2.90
C LYS A 155 9.01 7.60 -1.65
N ASP A 156 9.67 8.73 -1.69
CA ASP A 156 9.79 9.71 -0.60
C ASP A 156 8.78 10.85 -0.67
N CYS A 157 7.92 10.89 -1.69
CA CYS A 157 6.87 11.88 -1.80
C CYS A 157 5.76 11.65 -0.78
N THR A 158 5.37 12.70 -0.08
CA THR A 158 4.32 12.66 0.94
C THR A 158 3.33 13.81 0.83
N PHE A 159 2.08 13.56 1.23
CA PHE A 159 1.12 14.61 1.53
C PHE A 159 1.07 14.85 3.03
N SER A 160 1.14 16.11 3.44
CA SER A 160 0.84 16.53 4.82
C SER A 160 -0.59 17.06 4.91
N MET A 161 -1.31 16.65 5.92
CA MET A 161 -2.70 17.06 6.13
C MET A 161 -2.98 17.13 7.63
N ASP A 162 -3.20 18.33 8.17
CA ASP A 162 -3.38 18.58 9.61
C ASP A 162 -2.30 17.88 10.47
N GLY A 163 -1.04 17.97 10.07
CA GLY A 163 0.08 17.35 10.77
C GLY A 163 0.16 15.82 10.65
N GLN A 164 -0.64 15.22 9.80
CA GLN A 164 -0.52 13.81 9.43
C GLN A 164 0.19 13.68 8.09
N ILE A 165 1.12 12.76 8.01
CA ILE A 165 1.93 12.51 6.81
C ILE A 165 1.45 11.22 6.15
N PHE A 166 1.12 11.29 4.87
CA PHE A 166 0.65 10.16 4.07
C PHE A 166 1.61 9.90 2.92
N ASP A 167 1.86 8.64 2.62
CA ASP A 167 2.54 8.26 1.38
C ASP A 167 1.71 8.73 0.17
N ALA A 168 2.33 9.55 -0.68
CA ALA A 168 1.61 10.16 -1.80
C ALA A 168 1.12 9.13 -2.82
N ARG A 169 1.84 8.03 -3.02
CA ARG A 169 1.44 6.93 -3.93
C ARG A 169 0.23 6.17 -3.39
N LEU A 170 0.20 5.91 -2.08
CA LEU A 170 -0.91 5.21 -1.44
C LEU A 170 -2.17 6.09 -1.43
N LEU A 171 -2.04 7.37 -1.08
CA LEU A 171 -3.18 8.29 -1.12
C LEU A 171 -3.70 8.48 -2.56
N TRP A 172 -2.81 8.57 -3.56
CA TRP A 172 -3.21 8.63 -4.95
C TRP A 172 -3.95 7.36 -5.40
N ARG A 173 -3.48 6.18 -4.99
CA ARG A 173 -4.15 4.90 -5.26
C ARG A 173 -5.55 4.84 -4.68
N ILE A 174 -5.76 5.39 -3.47
CA ILE A 174 -7.10 5.56 -2.87
C ILE A 174 -7.97 6.45 -3.76
N VAL A 175 -7.45 7.62 -4.19
CA VAL A 175 -8.17 8.55 -5.07
C VAL A 175 -8.62 7.86 -6.35
N GLU A 176 -7.73 7.16 -7.05
CA GLU A 176 -8.04 6.46 -8.28
C GLU A 176 -9.11 5.37 -8.07
N ALA A 177 -8.98 4.56 -7.01
CA ALA A 177 -9.94 3.53 -6.68
C ALA A 177 -11.33 4.10 -6.39
N VAL A 178 -11.41 5.16 -5.58
CA VAL A 178 -12.66 5.79 -5.19
C VAL A 178 -13.31 6.54 -6.38
N ARG A 179 -12.52 7.14 -7.27
CA ARG A 179 -13.02 7.68 -8.55
C ARG A 179 -13.62 6.61 -9.46
N LEU A 180 -13.00 5.44 -9.54
CA LEU A 180 -13.57 4.31 -10.28
C LEU A 180 -14.92 3.88 -9.71
N MET A 181 -15.14 4.00 -8.40
CA MET A 181 -16.43 3.75 -7.76
C MET A 181 -17.47 4.84 -8.06
N GLY A 182 -17.05 6.00 -8.58
CA GLY A 182 -17.93 7.10 -9.01
C GLY A 182 -18.01 8.25 -8.00
N PHE A 183 -17.06 8.39 -7.11
CA PHE A 183 -16.96 9.49 -6.14
C PHE A 183 -15.79 10.41 -6.46
N ASP A 184 -15.86 11.65 -6.00
CA ASP A 184 -14.88 12.71 -6.25
C ASP A 184 -14.26 13.31 -4.98
N SER A 185 -14.65 12.78 -3.84
CA SER A 185 -14.20 13.23 -2.53
C SER A 185 -14.33 12.13 -1.48
N ILE A 186 -13.62 12.32 -0.37
CA ILE A 186 -13.76 11.52 0.86
C ILE A 186 -13.88 12.45 2.06
N THR A 187 -14.51 11.96 3.13
CA THR A 187 -14.63 12.72 4.39
C THR A 187 -13.71 12.08 5.44
N TRP A 188 -12.75 12.82 5.93
CA TRP A 188 -11.90 12.38 7.04
C TRP A 188 -12.70 12.41 8.33
N LEU A 189 -12.93 11.25 8.91
CA LEU A 189 -13.77 11.09 10.11
C LEU A 189 -12.95 11.18 11.39
N SER A 190 -11.88 10.43 11.51
CA SER A 190 -11.11 10.33 12.75
C SER A 190 -9.69 9.82 12.52
N LYS A 191 -8.86 10.00 13.55
CA LYS A 191 -7.53 9.38 13.66
C LYS A 191 -7.50 8.47 14.88
N GLN A 192 -7.03 7.23 14.68
CA GLN A 192 -6.96 6.22 15.75
C GLN A 192 -5.72 5.35 15.57
N PHE A 193 -4.84 5.30 16.58
CA PHE A 193 -3.65 4.42 16.57
C PHE A 193 -2.77 4.51 15.31
N GLY A 194 -2.58 5.71 14.74
CA GLY A 194 -1.83 5.91 13.50
C GLY A 194 -2.61 5.67 12.22
N ALA A 195 -3.83 5.13 12.31
CA ALA A 195 -4.74 4.98 11.19
C ALA A 195 -5.66 6.20 11.08
N ASN A 196 -5.87 6.64 9.86
CA ASN A 196 -6.82 7.70 9.52
C ASN A 196 -8.01 7.06 8.82
N ILE A 197 -9.22 7.32 9.32
CA ILE A 197 -10.46 6.75 8.82
C ILE A 197 -11.19 7.78 7.99
N PHE A 198 -11.52 7.40 6.77
CA PHE A 198 -12.24 8.24 5.80
C PHE A 198 -13.54 7.55 5.39
N ARG A 199 -14.60 8.32 5.25
CA ARG A 199 -15.86 7.87 4.67
C ARG A 199 -15.91 8.29 3.19
N VAL A 200 -16.21 7.34 2.33
CA VAL A 200 -16.48 7.58 0.91
C VAL A 200 -17.96 7.89 0.70
N CYS A 201 -18.80 7.05 1.24
CA CYS A 201 -20.25 7.20 1.32
C CYS A 201 -20.78 6.32 2.46
N ASP A 202 -22.08 6.31 2.70
CA ASP A 202 -22.68 5.42 3.68
C ASP A 202 -22.38 3.96 3.34
N GLY A 203 -21.81 3.25 4.28
CA GLY A 203 -21.40 1.85 4.14
C GLY A 203 -20.06 1.62 3.41
N VAL A 204 -19.30 2.68 3.06
CA VAL A 204 -17.95 2.55 2.49
C VAL A 204 -16.97 3.43 3.27
N THR A 205 -16.03 2.77 3.93
CA THR A 205 -14.94 3.45 4.67
C THR A 205 -13.58 3.01 4.15
N VAL A 206 -12.64 3.94 4.15
CA VAL A 206 -11.23 3.72 3.80
C VAL A 206 -10.39 4.04 5.03
N LEU A 207 -9.37 3.25 5.26
CA LEU A 207 -8.35 3.47 6.25
C LEU A 207 -7.02 3.68 5.54
N ALA A 208 -6.26 4.70 5.96
CA ALA A 208 -4.89 4.92 5.53
C ALA A 208 -4.00 5.16 6.75
N MET A 209 -2.88 4.42 6.81
CA MET A 209 -1.88 4.63 7.86
C MET A 209 -1.09 5.91 7.58
N SER A 210 -0.88 6.72 8.60
CA SER A 210 0.09 7.82 8.51
C SER A 210 1.52 7.27 8.62
N ARG A 211 2.44 7.90 7.90
CA ARG A 211 3.89 7.65 8.08
C ARG A 211 4.41 8.42 9.27
N MET A 212 5.44 7.91 9.91
CA MET A 212 6.26 8.70 10.83
C MET A 212 7.12 9.68 10.03
N GLU A 213 7.37 10.85 10.59
CA GLU A 213 8.32 11.82 10.01
C GLU A 213 9.66 11.15 9.74
N GLN A 214 10.15 11.24 8.52
CA GLN A 214 11.46 10.75 8.13
C GLN A 214 12.23 11.92 7.50
N GLY A 215 13.37 12.25 8.12
CA GLY A 215 14.52 12.99 7.63
C GLY A 215 14.40 14.08 6.56
N GLU A 216 15.48 14.81 6.34
CA GLU A 216 15.55 16.11 5.65
C GLU A 216 15.36 16.13 4.10
N HIS A 217 15.05 15.00 3.45
CA HIS A 217 15.04 14.91 1.98
C HIS A 217 13.68 14.54 1.37
N HIS A 218 12.58 14.74 2.08
CA HIS A 218 11.26 14.37 1.59
C HIS A 218 10.58 15.53 0.86
N GLN A 219 10.13 15.26 -0.37
CA GLN A 219 9.18 16.15 -1.01
C GLN A 219 7.83 16.02 -0.29
N TYR A 220 7.31 17.10 0.23
CA TYR A 220 5.97 17.11 0.81
C TYR A 220 5.12 18.23 0.22
N VAL A 221 3.84 17.97 0.10
CA VAL A 221 2.85 18.97 -0.28
C VAL A 221 1.74 19.00 0.76
N GLU A 222 1.41 20.18 1.25
CA GLU A 222 0.35 20.34 2.22
C GLU A 222 -1.01 20.35 1.52
N LEU A 223 -1.92 19.54 2.05
CA LEU A 223 -3.33 19.50 1.68
C LEU A 223 -4.15 20.20 2.77
N THR A 224 -5.01 21.12 2.37
CA THR A 224 -5.93 21.80 3.29
C THR A 224 -7.34 21.24 3.09
N PRO A 225 -7.78 20.30 3.95
CA PRO A 225 -9.15 19.80 3.91
C PRO A 225 -10.16 20.91 4.20
N SER A 226 -11.30 20.87 3.53
CA SER A 226 -12.39 21.82 3.74
C SER A 226 -13.40 21.29 4.76
N THR A 227 -14.04 22.18 5.51
CA THR A 227 -15.21 21.82 6.29
C THR A 227 -16.38 21.51 5.34
N PRO A 228 -17.22 20.49 5.64
CA PRO A 228 -18.43 20.25 4.87
C PRO A 228 -19.30 21.50 4.87
N PRO A 229 -20.04 21.77 3.77
CA PRO A 229 -21.06 22.84 3.82
C PRO A 229 -22.05 22.55 4.94
N THR A 230 -22.33 23.56 5.74
CA THR A 230 -23.37 23.45 6.77
C THR A 230 -24.69 23.15 6.07
N PRO A 231 -25.52 22.22 6.57
CA PRO A 231 -26.79 21.81 5.96
C PRO A 231 -27.81 22.95 5.94
#